data_281eb2e865379a0371e4cb4dd205dfb1
#
_entry.id   281eb2e865379a0371e4cb4dd205dfb1
#
_cell.length_a   1.000
_cell.length_b   1.000
_cell.length_c   1.000
_cell.angle_alpha   90.00
_cell.angle_beta   90.00
_cell.angle_gamma   90.00
#
_symmetry.space_group_name_H-M   'P 1'
#
loop_
_entity.id
_entity.type
_entity.pdbx_description
1 polymer ?
#
loop_
_entity_poly.entity_id
_entity_poly.type
_entity_poly.pdbx_seq_one_letter_code
_entity_poly.pdbx_strand_id
1 'polypeptide(L)'
;MNMNNKSKLHRIKVSGYKSIGNGKNSIDLNLSNINIIIGPNGAGKSNIVSFFKMLNNMMTGAFQTYVGKNGSAENLLYFGSKTTPVINASLEFKNEGNTDIYEIVLGKAVQDSLIFMSESVTWNGRRFELASGQKETYLLSNELKHSSEKIVRSILSNCRTFQFHDTSTSAYIRGATRVDNNRFLMSDGGNIAAYLYMLKNKSEEYKKYYNRIVEKIHFVIPQFSDFILEPQVLNEEYIKLQWKSTDGIEYPFGPEQFSDGSIRFIALATLFLQPPELLPSVIIIDEPELGLHPLAIDILASMIKTASLHSQVIVATQSARLIDSFEASTIIVAEYDKKEKCSTFKHLDEDELKVWLEDYSISELWEKNVLGGQP
;
A
#
# COMPACT_ATOMS: atom_id res chain seq x y z
N MET A 1 3.25 -17.55 -18.62
CA MET A 1 3.80 -18.02 -17.33
C MET A 1 2.64 -18.14 -16.36
N ASN A 2 2.39 -19.33 -15.83
CA ASN A 2 1.29 -19.59 -14.90
C ASN A 2 1.44 -18.71 -13.65
N MET A 3 0.39 -17.95 -13.30
CA MET A 3 0.36 -17.03 -12.18
C MET A 3 0.49 -17.67 -10.79
N ASN A 4 0.36 -18.99 -10.69
CA ASN A 4 0.47 -19.74 -9.43
C ASN A 4 1.89 -19.88 -8.87
N ASN A 5 2.93 -19.37 -9.55
CA ASN A 5 4.33 -19.58 -9.15
C ASN A 5 5.10 -18.29 -8.81
N LYS A 6 4.38 -17.20 -8.45
CA LYS A 6 5.03 -15.96 -8.01
C LYS A 6 5.33 -16.04 -6.51
N SER A 7 6.58 -15.76 -6.13
CA SER A 7 6.94 -15.55 -4.72
C SER A 7 6.13 -14.40 -4.12
N LYS A 8 5.59 -14.61 -2.91
CA LYS A 8 4.82 -13.62 -2.15
C LYS A 8 5.56 -13.25 -0.87
N LEU A 9 5.35 -12.05 -0.37
CA LEU A 9 5.83 -11.63 0.93
C LEU A 9 5.03 -12.36 2.01
N HIS A 10 5.67 -13.32 2.68
CA HIS A 10 5.01 -14.22 3.63
C HIS A 10 5.12 -13.72 5.07
N ARG A 11 6.25 -13.13 5.45
CA ARG A 11 6.50 -12.69 6.83
C ARG A 11 7.34 -11.43 6.85
N ILE A 12 7.02 -10.54 7.77
CA ILE A 12 7.83 -9.37 8.08
C ILE A 12 8.23 -9.36 9.55
N LYS A 13 9.51 -9.08 9.82
CA LYS A 13 10.01 -8.76 11.15
C LYS A 13 10.65 -7.39 11.10
N VAL A 14 10.28 -6.52 12.03
CA VAL A 14 10.82 -5.16 12.11
C VAL A 14 11.08 -4.82 13.57
N SER A 15 12.23 -4.23 13.84
CA SER A 15 12.56 -3.70 15.15
C SER A 15 13.31 -2.37 15.05
N GLY A 16 13.13 -1.52 16.06
CA GLY A 16 13.82 -0.25 16.15
C GLY A 16 13.34 0.85 15.22
N TYR A 17 12.13 0.74 14.66
CA TYR A 17 11.61 1.69 13.67
C TYR A 17 10.42 2.49 14.21
N LYS A 18 10.55 3.81 14.31
CA LYS A 18 9.52 4.75 14.79
C LYS A 18 8.92 4.30 16.13
N SER A 19 7.65 3.89 16.19
CA SER A 19 7.02 3.37 17.41
C SER A 19 7.21 1.87 17.62
N ILE A 20 7.88 1.18 16.72
CA ILE A 20 8.19 -0.25 16.82
C ILE A 20 9.44 -0.44 17.64
N GLY A 21 9.32 -1.10 18.79
CA GLY A 21 10.42 -1.30 19.75
C GLY A 21 11.41 -2.38 19.34
N ASN A 22 12.26 -2.77 20.28
CA ASN A 22 13.31 -3.78 20.11
C ASN A 22 12.99 -5.07 20.88
N GLY A 23 13.64 -6.17 20.48
CA GLY A 23 13.53 -7.47 21.16
C GLY A 23 12.08 -7.99 21.18
N LYS A 24 11.53 -8.22 22.39
CA LYS A 24 10.12 -8.67 22.55
C LYS A 24 9.08 -7.68 22.03
N ASN A 25 9.46 -6.42 21.85
CA ASN A 25 8.62 -5.32 21.39
C ASN A 25 8.76 -5.07 19.88
N SER A 26 9.45 -5.97 19.17
CA SER A 26 9.53 -5.97 17.71
C SER A 26 8.24 -6.52 17.09
N ILE A 27 8.01 -6.18 15.82
CA ILE A 27 6.93 -6.78 15.03
C ILE A 27 7.42 -8.08 14.41
N ASP A 28 6.57 -9.10 14.44
CA ASP A 28 6.73 -10.38 13.74
C ASP A 28 5.36 -10.81 13.21
N LEU A 29 5.09 -10.55 11.92
CA LEU A 29 3.79 -10.74 11.30
C LEU A 29 3.89 -11.67 10.09
N ASN A 30 3.05 -12.70 10.06
CA ASN A 30 2.77 -13.45 8.85
C ASN A 30 1.76 -12.67 8.00
N LEU A 31 1.96 -12.65 6.70
CA LEU A 31 1.09 -11.92 5.77
C LEU A 31 0.36 -12.91 4.85
N SER A 32 -0.93 -12.68 4.69
CA SER A 32 -1.79 -13.38 3.74
C SER A 32 -2.00 -12.56 2.46
N ASN A 33 -2.92 -12.98 1.60
CA ASN A 33 -3.28 -12.20 0.41
C ASN A 33 -3.99 -10.89 0.78
N ILE A 34 -4.75 -10.87 1.87
CA ILE A 34 -5.42 -9.68 2.43
C ILE A 34 -4.98 -9.53 3.88
N ASN A 35 -4.59 -8.32 4.27
CA ASN A 35 -4.18 -7.99 5.64
C ASN A 35 -4.83 -6.65 6.01
N ILE A 36 -5.75 -6.66 6.95
CA ILE A 36 -6.48 -5.48 7.41
C ILE A 36 -5.96 -5.10 8.79
N ILE A 37 -5.24 -4.00 8.86
CA ILE A 37 -4.66 -3.49 10.11
C ILE A 37 -5.63 -2.50 10.73
N ILE A 38 -6.17 -2.85 11.89
CA ILE A 38 -7.12 -2.02 12.66
C ILE A 38 -6.47 -1.51 13.94
N GLY A 39 -7.03 -0.46 14.53
CA GLY A 39 -6.57 0.10 15.80
C GLY A 39 -6.83 1.60 15.90
N PRO A 40 -6.70 2.20 17.08
CA PRO A 40 -6.93 3.62 17.29
C PRO A 40 -5.87 4.51 16.61
N ASN A 41 -6.14 5.81 16.61
CA ASN A 41 -5.15 6.80 16.23
C ASN A 41 -3.93 6.71 17.13
N GLY A 42 -2.73 6.73 16.53
CA GLY A 42 -1.48 6.61 17.27
C GLY A 42 -1.06 5.18 17.62
N ALA A 43 -1.83 4.13 17.29
CA ALA A 43 -1.46 2.73 17.52
C ALA A 43 -0.25 2.27 16.70
N GLY A 44 0.11 3.00 15.64
CA GLY A 44 1.26 2.67 14.81
C GLY A 44 0.92 2.08 13.44
N LYS A 45 -0.36 2.04 13.04
CA LYS A 45 -0.80 1.57 11.70
C LYS A 45 0.00 2.25 10.57
N SER A 46 0.04 3.57 10.57
CA SER A 46 0.77 4.36 9.57
C SER A 46 2.29 4.17 9.65
N ASN A 47 2.85 3.64 10.74
CA ASN A 47 4.26 3.30 10.82
C ASN A 47 4.60 2.05 10.01
N ILE A 48 3.70 1.05 9.93
CA ILE A 48 3.85 -0.07 9.00
C ILE A 48 3.75 0.42 7.55
N VAL A 49 2.75 1.25 7.23
CA VAL A 49 2.62 1.86 5.90
C VAL A 49 3.90 2.63 5.52
N SER A 50 4.43 3.42 6.47
CA SER A 50 5.68 4.17 6.31
C SER A 50 6.90 3.27 6.13
N PHE A 51 6.95 2.11 6.78
CA PHE A 51 8.00 1.12 6.59
C PHE A 51 8.01 0.57 5.15
N PHE A 52 6.86 0.19 4.61
CA PHE A 52 6.76 -0.23 3.21
C PHE A 52 7.12 0.90 2.24
N LYS A 53 6.75 2.16 2.55
CA LYS A 53 7.17 3.33 1.78
C LYS A 53 8.69 3.50 1.80
N MET A 54 9.34 3.23 2.93
CA MET A 54 10.81 3.21 3.04
C MET A 54 11.41 2.15 2.12
N LEU A 55 10.90 0.91 2.15
CA LEU A 55 11.35 -0.18 1.27
C LEU A 55 11.21 0.17 -0.21
N ASN A 56 10.08 0.79 -0.61
CA ASN A 56 9.88 1.23 -1.99
C ASN A 56 10.91 2.29 -2.40
N ASN A 57 11.20 3.26 -1.53
CA ASN A 57 12.23 4.28 -1.80
C ASN A 57 13.64 3.68 -1.88
N MET A 58 13.95 2.64 -1.10
CA MET A 58 15.18 1.87 -1.26
C MET A 58 15.29 1.28 -2.69
N MET A 59 14.22 0.69 -3.20
CA MET A 59 14.21 0.05 -4.52
C MET A 59 14.19 1.04 -5.70
N THR A 60 14.01 2.32 -5.45
CA THR A 60 14.04 3.38 -6.47
C THR A 60 15.31 4.25 -6.41
N GLY A 61 16.26 3.96 -5.50
CA GLY A 61 17.45 4.76 -5.30
C GLY A 61 17.18 6.12 -4.65
N ALA A 62 16.08 6.21 -3.90
CA ALA A 62 15.64 7.43 -3.21
C ALA A 62 15.64 7.28 -1.68
N PHE A 63 16.39 6.30 -1.14
CA PHE A 63 16.38 6.01 0.29
C PHE A 63 16.83 7.21 1.12
N GLN A 64 17.96 7.86 0.76
CA GLN A 64 18.43 9.03 1.51
C GLN A 64 17.46 10.22 1.39
N THR A 65 16.80 10.39 0.25
CA THR A 65 15.75 11.39 0.07
C THR A 65 14.56 11.11 1.00
N TYR A 66 14.18 9.84 1.15
CA TYR A 66 13.15 9.42 2.08
C TYR A 66 13.55 9.71 3.53
N VAL A 67 14.78 9.35 3.93
CA VAL A 67 15.33 9.62 5.28
C VAL A 67 15.24 11.13 5.58
N GLY A 68 15.75 11.98 4.68
CA GLY A 68 15.71 13.43 4.85
C GLY A 68 14.30 14.01 4.99
N LYS A 69 13.36 13.58 4.13
CA LYS A 69 11.96 14.03 4.16
C LYS A 69 11.19 13.58 5.41
N ASN A 70 11.64 12.53 6.10
CA ASN A 70 10.99 12.01 7.31
C ASN A 70 11.67 12.49 8.62
N GLY A 71 12.44 13.57 8.55
CA GLY A 71 13.08 14.17 9.72
C GLY A 71 14.40 13.49 10.11
N SER A 72 15.08 12.92 9.10
CA SER A 72 16.38 12.29 9.22
C SER A 72 16.41 10.95 10.00
N ALA A 73 17.58 10.38 10.20
CA ALA A 73 17.75 9.08 10.85
C ALA A 73 17.19 9.06 12.27
N GLU A 74 17.35 10.17 13.01
CA GLU A 74 16.92 10.27 14.41
C GLU A 74 15.41 10.03 14.58
N ASN A 75 14.58 10.54 13.66
CA ASN A 75 13.13 10.38 13.70
C ASN A 75 12.65 9.02 13.18
N LEU A 76 13.48 8.29 12.48
CA LEU A 76 13.16 6.93 12.01
C LEU A 76 13.53 5.85 13.02
N LEU A 77 14.50 6.14 13.92
CA LEU A 77 14.90 5.25 14.99
C LEU A 77 13.93 5.35 16.17
N TYR A 78 13.57 4.22 16.76
CA TYR A 78 12.71 4.14 17.95
C TYR A 78 13.35 4.89 19.13
N PHE A 79 12.72 6.01 19.54
CA PHE A 79 13.24 6.96 20.53
C PHE A 79 14.67 7.49 20.23
N GLY A 80 15.03 7.53 18.95
CA GLY A 80 16.30 8.08 18.50
C GLY A 80 17.52 7.18 18.71
N SER A 81 18.66 7.58 18.16
CA SER A 81 19.87 6.76 18.08
C SER A 81 20.51 6.45 19.44
N LYS A 82 20.26 7.26 20.47
CA LYS A 82 20.76 7.00 21.84
C LYS A 82 20.05 5.80 22.49
N THR A 83 18.79 5.58 22.16
CA THR A 83 17.98 4.47 22.67
C THR A 83 18.06 3.26 21.75
N THR A 84 18.01 3.50 20.46
CA THR A 84 17.97 2.47 19.43
C THR A 84 19.04 2.76 18.37
N PRO A 85 20.19 2.06 18.42
CA PRO A 85 21.28 2.33 17.50
C PRO A 85 21.02 1.88 16.07
N VAL A 86 20.12 0.90 15.88
CA VAL A 86 19.85 0.28 14.58
C VAL A 86 18.37 -0.04 14.37
N ILE A 87 17.95 -0.03 13.10
CA ILE A 87 16.72 -0.65 12.64
C ILE A 87 17.07 -2.01 12.05
N ASN A 88 16.41 -3.07 12.48
CA ASN A 88 16.53 -4.38 11.84
C ASN A 88 15.24 -4.71 11.13
N ALA A 89 15.34 -5.24 9.92
CA ALA A 89 14.21 -5.79 9.20
C ALA A 89 14.57 -7.09 8.52
N SER A 90 13.63 -8.03 8.54
CA SER A 90 13.70 -9.31 7.83
C SER A 90 12.39 -9.54 7.09
N LEU A 91 12.47 -9.79 5.80
CA LEU A 91 11.34 -10.01 4.91
C LEU A 91 11.48 -11.40 4.30
N GLU A 92 10.51 -12.26 4.56
CA GLU A 92 10.48 -13.62 4.07
C GLU A 92 9.52 -13.73 2.88
N PHE A 93 10.03 -14.24 1.77
CA PHE A 93 9.27 -14.45 0.55
C PHE A 93 9.18 -15.95 0.28
N LYS A 94 7.97 -16.43 -0.01
CA LYS A 94 7.70 -17.84 -0.32
C LYS A 94 7.05 -18.03 -1.66
N ASN A 95 7.46 -19.11 -2.34
CA ASN A 95 6.74 -19.74 -3.43
C ASN A 95 6.64 -21.24 -3.17
N GLU A 96 6.05 -22.00 -4.10
CA GLU A 96 5.98 -23.46 -3.99
C GLU A 96 7.39 -24.08 -3.92
N GLY A 97 7.86 -24.35 -2.70
CA GLY A 97 9.10 -25.09 -2.42
C GLY A 97 10.37 -24.26 -2.15
N ASN A 98 10.33 -22.94 -2.30
CA ASN A 98 11.49 -22.08 -2.02
C ASN A 98 11.16 -20.98 -1.04
N THR A 99 12.14 -20.61 -0.20
CA THR A 99 12.09 -19.48 0.71
C THR A 99 13.29 -18.58 0.48
N ASP A 100 12.99 -17.31 0.21
CA ASP A 100 13.97 -16.23 0.12
C ASP A 100 13.77 -15.30 1.31
N ILE A 101 14.84 -14.94 2.04
CA ILE A 101 14.79 -14.00 3.15
C ILE A 101 15.72 -12.83 2.85
N TYR A 102 15.20 -11.62 2.90
CA TYR A 102 15.98 -10.39 2.78
C TYR A 102 16.11 -9.76 4.15
N GLU A 103 17.35 -9.54 4.59
CA GLU A 103 17.65 -8.97 5.90
C GLU A 103 18.49 -7.71 5.75
N ILE A 104 18.10 -6.68 6.49
CA ILE A 104 18.83 -5.40 6.57
C ILE A 104 19.02 -4.96 8.01
N VAL A 105 20.16 -4.38 8.27
CA VAL A 105 20.48 -3.64 9.49
C VAL A 105 20.87 -2.23 9.09
N LEU A 106 20.07 -1.25 9.49
CA LEU A 106 20.29 0.16 9.18
C LEU A 106 20.76 0.88 10.45
N GLY A 107 21.87 1.58 10.38
CA GLY A 107 22.41 2.37 11.49
C GLY A 107 22.55 3.84 11.13
N LYS A 108 22.55 4.70 12.17
CA LYS A 108 22.81 6.12 12.00
C LYS A 108 24.25 6.37 11.61
N ALA A 109 24.46 7.19 10.61
CA ALA A 109 25.77 7.66 10.16
C ALA A 109 25.92 9.18 10.30
N VAL A 110 27.04 9.71 9.85
CA VAL A 110 27.34 11.14 9.82
C VAL A 110 26.26 11.89 9.03
N GLN A 111 25.99 13.15 9.40
CA GLN A 111 24.97 14.02 8.80
C GLN A 111 23.54 13.48 8.96
N ASP A 112 23.28 12.73 10.03
CA ASP A 112 21.98 12.19 10.38
C ASP A 112 21.31 11.37 9.25
N SER A 113 22.16 10.66 8.50
CA SER A 113 21.76 9.71 7.45
C SER A 113 21.64 8.29 8.02
N LEU A 114 20.96 7.39 7.30
CA LEU A 114 20.98 5.94 7.56
C LEU A 114 21.89 5.25 6.55
N ILE A 115 22.66 4.27 7.03
CA ILE A 115 23.48 3.40 6.16
C ILE A 115 23.12 1.94 6.42
N PHE A 116 23.34 1.10 5.44
CA PHE A 116 23.26 -0.36 5.56
C PHE A 116 24.50 -0.85 6.30
N MET A 117 24.35 -1.17 7.60
CA MET A 117 25.41 -1.83 8.38
C MET A 117 25.58 -3.29 7.95
N SER A 118 24.50 -3.93 7.54
CA SER A 118 24.49 -5.27 6.94
C SER A 118 23.29 -5.36 5.98
N GLU A 119 23.51 -6.01 4.86
CA GLU A 119 22.48 -6.34 3.88
C GLU A 119 22.73 -7.74 3.35
N SER A 120 21.76 -8.63 3.43
CA SER A 120 21.91 -10.02 3.03
C SER A 120 20.64 -10.62 2.43
N VAL A 121 20.82 -11.65 1.60
CA VAL A 121 19.74 -12.50 1.12
C VAL A 121 20.05 -13.94 1.50
N THR A 122 19.08 -14.66 2.03
CA THR A 122 19.17 -16.09 2.33
C THR A 122 18.24 -16.85 1.39
N TRP A 123 18.76 -17.89 0.74
CA TRP A 123 18.00 -18.79 -0.11
C TRP A 123 18.09 -20.21 0.44
N ASN A 124 16.95 -20.79 0.79
CA ASN A 124 16.86 -22.15 1.32
C ASN A 124 17.94 -22.46 2.38
N GLY A 125 18.12 -21.53 3.33
CA GLY A 125 19.08 -21.62 4.43
C GLY A 125 20.52 -21.22 4.10
N ARG A 126 20.84 -20.91 2.83
CA ARG A 126 22.18 -20.41 2.45
C ARG A 126 22.18 -18.90 2.39
N ARG A 127 22.93 -18.26 3.29
CA ARG A 127 23.06 -16.80 3.40
C ARG A 127 24.12 -16.24 2.46
N PHE A 128 23.83 -15.13 1.83
CA PHE A 128 24.72 -14.35 0.97
C PHE A 128 24.75 -12.91 1.46
N GLU A 129 25.90 -12.47 1.94
CA GLU A 129 26.12 -11.07 2.28
C GLU A 129 26.22 -10.26 0.98
N LEU A 130 25.47 -9.17 0.89
CA LEU A 130 25.44 -8.31 -0.29
C LEU A 130 26.39 -7.14 -0.12
N ALA A 131 26.25 -6.41 0.99
CA ALA A 131 27.04 -5.20 1.22
C ALA A 131 26.98 -4.69 2.66
N SER A 132 27.91 -3.79 3.00
CA SER A 132 27.93 -3.01 4.25
C SER A 132 28.53 -1.63 4.04
N GLY A 133 28.09 -0.65 4.84
CA GLY A 133 28.59 0.73 4.82
C GLY A 133 28.00 1.63 3.74
N GLN A 134 27.01 1.15 2.96
CA GLN A 134 26.43 1.88 1.83
C GLN A 134 25.24 2.73 2.26
N LYS A 135 24.95 3.80 1.48
CA LYS A 135 23.79 4.67 1.66
C LYS A 135 22.54 4.18 0.93
N GLU A 136 22.69 3.38 -0.12
CA GLU A 136 21.60 2.81 -0.92
C GLU A 136 21.75 1.29 -0.96
N THR A 137 20.67 0.55 -1.22
CA THR A 137 20.68 -0.91 -1.27
C THR A 137 21.52 -1.47 -2.41
N TYR A 138 22.22 -2.55 -2.16
CA TYR A 138 22.95 -3.31 -3.21
C TYR A 138 21.99 -3.96 -4.21
N LEU A 139 20.73 -4.19 -3.85
CA LEU A 139 19.73 -4.75 -4.77
C LEU A 139 19.49 -3.89 -6.02
N LEU A 140 19.92 -2.62 -6.03
CA LEU A 140 19.88 -1.75 -7.21
C LEU A 140 21.04 -2.01 -8.19
N SER A 141 22.08 -2.75 -7.76
CA SER A 141 23.23 -3.07 -8.60
C SER A 141 22.80 -3.85 -9.85
N ASN A 142 23.52 -3.62 -10.94
CA ASN A 142 23.41 -4.44 -12.15
C ASN A 142 24.14 -5.78 -12.03
N GLU A 143 24.91 -5.97 -10.95
CA GLU A 143 25.78 -7.14 -10.73
C GLU A 143 25.12 -8.23 -9.86
N LEU A 144 23.78 -8.25 -9.78
CA LEU A 144 23.06 -9.29 -9.03
C LEU A 144 23.33 -10.67 -9.59
N LYS A 145 23.94 -11.53 -8.76
CA LYS A 145 24.44 -12.86 -9.17
C LYS A 145 23.39 -13.95 -8.98
N HIS A 146 22.59 -13.86 -7.93
CA HIS A 146 21.68 -14.93 -7.55
C HIS A 146 20.23 -14.62 -7.93
N SER A 147 19.44 -15.67 -8.22
CA SER A 147 18.01 -15.55 -8.54
C SER A 147 17.22 -14.92 -7.40
N SER A 148 17.56 -15.23 -6.15
CA SER A 148 16.91 -14.69 -4.94
C SER A 148 17.01 -13.17 -4.85
N GLU A 149 18.17 -12.58 -5.15
CA GLU A 149 18.36 -11.12 -5.19
C GLU A 149 17.39 -10.48 -6.20
N LYS A 150 17.26 -11.10 -7.38
CA LYS A 150 16.36 -10.63 -8.45
C LYS A 150 14.89 -10.79 -8.07
N ILE A 151 14.53 -11.87 -7.37
CA ILE A 151 13.16 -12.10 -6.88
C ILE A 151 12.81 -11.05 -5.84
N VAL A 152 13.65 -10.87 -4.81
CA VAL A 152 13.46 -9.86 -3.75
C VAL A 152 13.34 -8.46 -4.36
N ARG A 153 14.28 -8.08 -5.22
CA ARG A 153 14.23 -6.80 -5.95
C ARG A 153 12.93 -6.65 -6.74
N SER A 154 12.51 -7.67 -7.47
CA SER A 154 11.30 -7.62 -8.30
C SER A 154 10.04 -7.36 -7.46
N ILE A 155 9.88 -8.06 -6.33
CA ILE A 155 8.72 -7.91 -5.45
C ILE A 155 8.75 -6.54 -4.78
N LEU A 156 9.88 -6.14 -4.18
CA LEU A 156 9.99 -4.88 -3.45
C LEU A 156 9.92 -3.65 -4.35
N SER A 157 10.45 -3.72 -5.59
CA SER A 157 10.29 -2.64 -6.58
C SER A 157 8.83 -2.43 -6.98
N ASN A 158 8.04 -3.48 -6.91
CA ASN A 158 6.62 -3.45 -7.23
C ASN A 158 5.71 -3.51 -5.98
N CYS A 159 6.28 -3.21 -4.80
CA CYS A 159 5.57 -2.96 -3.55
C CYS A 159 5.24 -1.47 -3.48
N ARG A 160 3.96 -1.10 -3.54
CA ARG A 160 3.53 0.30 -3.67
C ARG A 160 2.57 0.72 -2.58
N THR A 161 2.84 1.90 -2.02
CA THR A 161 1.95 2.56 -1.06
C THR A 161 1.12 3.61 -1.78
N PHE A 162 -0.19 3.59 -1.55
CA PHE A 162 -1.14 4.55 -2.11
C PHE A 162 -1.78 5.38 -1.01
N GLN A 163 -1.90 6.67 -1.25
CA GLN A 163 -2.52 7.64 -0.35
C GLN A 163 -3.33 8.65 -1.18
N PHE A 164 -4.65 8.48 -1.23
CA PHE A 164 -5.55 9.37 -1.95
C PHE A 164 -6.22 10.38 -1.01
N HIS A 165 -5.52 10.82 0.03
CA HIS A 165 -6.07 11.71 1.06
C HIS A 165 -6.17 13.16 0.59
N ASP A 166 -5.19 13.64 -0.17
CA ASP A 166 -5.24 14.98 -0.72
C ASP A 166 -6.19 15.02 -1.92
N THR A 167 -7.36 15.59 -1.71
CA THR A 167 -8.40 15.84 -2.71
C THR A 167 -8.72 17.32 -2.83
N SER A 168 -7.86 18.19 -2.27
CA SER A 168 -7.99 19.65 -2.35
C SER A 168 -8.02 20.13 -3.82
N THR A 169 -8.43 21.37 -4.04
CA THR A 169 -8.47 21.95 -5.40
C THR A 169 -7.10 22.00 -6.07
N SER A 170 -6.02 22.03 -5.30
CA SER A 170 -4.63 22.01 -5.78
C SER A 170 -4.01 20.60 -5.84
N ALA A 171 -4.74 19.56 -5.42
CA ALA A 171 -4.24 18.19 -5.43
C ALA A 171 -3.89 17.72 -6.84
N TYR A 172 -2.80 16.95 -6.96
CA TYR A 172 -2.34 16.43 -8.25
C TYR A 172 -3.40 15.60 -8.99
N ILE A 173 -4.25 14.87 -8.27
CA ILE A 173 -5.34 14.08 -8.85
C ILE A 173 -6.36 14.92 -9.63
N ARG A 174 -6.51 16.22 -9.32
CA ARG A 174 -7.39 17.16 -10.03
C ARG A 174 -6.65 17.94 -11.12
N GLY A 175 -5.33 17.82 -11.16
CA GLY A 175 -4.48 18.52 -12.10
C GLY A 175 -4.44 17.92 -13.50
N ALA A 176 -3.84 18.65 -14.44
CA ALA A 176 -3.44 18.08 -15.73
C ALA A 176 -2.13 17.31 -15.55
N THR A 177 -1.98 16.23 -16.31
CA THR A 177 -0.78 15.40 -16.33
C THR A 177 -0.32 15.16 -17.76
N ARG A 178 0.95 14.81 -17.95
CA ARG A 178 1.44 14.43 -19.28
C ARG A 178 0.81 13.13 -19.74
N VAL A 179 0.42 13.05 -21.01
CA VAL A 179 -0.22 11.87 -21.62
C VAL A 179 0.69 10.63 -21.53
N ASP A 180 2.02 10.81 -21.64
CA ASP A 180 3.01 9.74 -21.58
C ASP A 180 3.26 9.23 -20.13
N ASN A 181 2.77 9.91 -19.11
CA ASN A 181 2.85 9.47 -17.71
C ASN A 181 1.76 8.43 -17.38
N ASN A 182 1.78 7.31 -18.06
CA ASN A 182 0.70 6.31 -18.03
C ASN A 182 1.18 4.87 -17.78
N ARG A 183 2.48 4.67 -17.48
CA ARG A 183 3.05 3.33 -17.29
C ARG A 183 2.49 2.60 -16.07
N PHE A 184 2.19 3.32 -15.01
CA PHE A 184 1.60 2.82 -13.76
C PHE A 184 0.83 3.94 -13.07
N LEU A 185 -0.15 3.60 -12.24
CA LEU A 185 -0.88 4.57 -11.43
C LEU A 185 0.04 5.13 -10.33
N MET A 186 0.13 6.45 -10.21
CA MET A 186 0.91 7.13 -9.16
C MET A 186 0.25 6.97 -7.80
N SER A 187 1.06 7.02 -6.74
CA SER A 187 0.63 6.80 -5.35
C SER A 187 -0.39 7.83 -4.83
N ASP A 188 -0.43 9.00 -5.44
CA ASP A 188 -1.35 10.11 -5.13
C ASP A 188 -2.48 10.28 -6.18
N GLY A 189 -2.51 9.42 -7.19
CA GLY A 189 -3.47 9.50 -8.29
C GLY A 189 -3.20 10.63 -9.30
N GLY A 190 -2.07 11.35 -9.20
CA GLY A 190 -1.79 12.53 -10.00
C GLY A 190 -1.75 12.31 -11.51
N ASN A 191 -1.65 11.07 -11.97
CA ASN A 191 -1.68 10.72 -13.38
C ASN A 191 -2.95 9.96 -13.82
N ILE A 192 -4.02 10.00 -13.02
CA ILE A 192 -5.21 9.17 -13.26
C ILE A 192 -5.82 9.39 -14.64
N ALA A 193 -5.83 10.62 -15.15
CA ALA A 193 -6.36 10.94 -16.49
C ALA A 193 -5.56 10.23 -17.59
N ALA A 194 -4.24 10.31 -17.55
CA ALA A 194 -3.36 9.65 -18.52
C ALA A 194 -3.43 8.12 -18.39
N TYR A 195 -3.56 7.62 -17.16
CA TYR A 195 -3.67 6.20 -16.90
C TYR A 195 -4.98 5.61 -17.45
N LEU A 196 -6.12 6.25 -17.19
CA LEU A 196 -7.42 5.86 -17.74
C LEU A 196 -7.44 6.00 -19.28
N TYR A 197 -6.81 7.04 -19.83
CA TYR A 197 -6.63 7.20 -21.27
C TYR A 197 -5.88 6.02 -21.89
N MET A 198 -4.81 5.58 -21.27
CA MET A 198 -4.07 4.39 -21.69
C MET A 198 -4.94 3.14 -21.63
N LEU A 199 -5.67 2.91 -20.53
CA LEU A 199 -6.58 1.76 -20.41
C LEU A 199 -7.67 1.76 -21.49
N LYS A 200 -8.21 2.94 -21.84
CA LYS A 200 -9.26 3.08 -22.85
C LYS A 200 -8.78 2.78 -24.28
N ASN A 201 -7.51 3.12 -24.59
CA ASN A 201 -7.03 3.19 -25.98
C ASN A 201 -5.94 2.17 -26.35
N LYS A 202 -5.32 1.48 -25.39
CA LYS A 202 -4.18 0.59 -25.66
C LYS A 202 -4.57 -0.70 -26.42
N SER A 203 -5.67 -1.33 -26.05
CA SER A 203 -6.21 -2.52 -26.72
C SER A 203 -7.63 -2.81 -26.25
N GLU A 204 -8.39 -3.63 -27.00
CA GLU A 204 -9.73 -4.07 -26.59
C GLU A 204 -9.73 -4.86 -25.26
N GLU A 205 -8.63 -5.55 -24.92
CA GLU A 205 -8.49 -6.22 -23.64
C GLU A 205 -8.40 -5.20 -22.47
N TYR A 206 -7.58 -4.16 -22.61
CA TYR A 206 -7.45 -3.08 -21.62
C TYR A 206 -8.73 -2.26 -21.48
N LYS A 207 -9.42 -2.04 -22.59
CA LYS A 207 -10.71 -1.34 -22.62
C LYS A 207 -11.81 -2.06 -21.82
N LYS A 208 -11.77 -3.39 -21.72
CA LYS A 208 -12.68 -4.14 -20.82
C LYS A 208 -12.50 -3.74 -19.36
N TYR A 209 -11.26 -3.54 -18.92
CA TYR A 209 -10.97 -3.07 -17.55
C TYR A 209 -11.40 -1.62 -17.36
N TYR A 210 -11.14 -0.76 -18.34
CA TYR A 210 -11.66 0.61 -18.34
C TYR A 210 -13.19 0.63 -18.19
N ASN A 211 -13.91 -0.13 -18.99
CA ASN A 211 -15.38 -0.19 -18.92
C ASN A 211 -15.86 -0.70 -17.56
N ARG A 212 -15.18 -1.69 -16.96
CA ARG A 212 -15.48 -2.18 -15.61
C ARG A 212 -15.28 -1.10 -14.54
N ILE A 213 -14.23 -0.29 -14.69
CA ILE A 213 -13.97 0.86 -13.81
C ILE A 213 -15.11 1.87 -13.92
N VAL A 214 -15.49 2.26 -15.15
CA VAL A 214 -16.58 3.18 -15.44
C VAL A 214 -17.90 2.67 -14.86
N GLU A 215 -18.22 1.40 -15.06
CA GLU A 215 -19.43 0.77 -14.51
C GLU A 215 -19.48 0.86 -12.97
N LYS A 216 -18.38 0.58 -12.29
CA LYS A 216 -18.32 0.67 -10.82
C LYS A 216 -18.41 2.11 -10.33
N ILE A 217 -17.82 3.07 -11.04
CA ILE A 217 -17.95 4.49 -10.71
C ILE A 217 -19.40 4.94 -10.91
N HIS A 218 -20.03 4.59 -12.03
CA HIS A 218 -21.45 4.91 -12.30
C HIS A 218 -22.38 4.37 -11.20
N PHE A 219 -22.12 3.16 -10.71
CA PHE A 219 -22.93 2.56 -9.65
C PHE A 219 -22.88 3.36 -8.33
N VAL A 220 -21.73 3.97 -8.01
CA VAL A 220 -21.55 4.79 -6.80
C VAL A 220 -21.93 6.25 -7.03
N ILE A 221 -21.73 6.74 -8.24
CA ILE A 221 -21.96 8.12 -8.67
C ILE A 221 -22.94 8.11 -9.85
N PRO A 222 -24.27 8.01 -9.60
CA PRO A 222 -25.27 7.79 -10.68
C PRO A 222 -25.31 8.90 -11.73
N GLN A 223 -24.92 10.13 -11.39
CA GLN A 223 -24.81 11.22 -12.35
C GLN A 223 -23.61 11.12 -13.28
N PHE A 224 -22.62 10.30 -12.99
CA PHE A 224 -21.45 10.06 -13.84
C PHE A 224 -21.81 9.07 -14.97
N SER A 225 -21.54 9.42 -16.23
CA SER A 225 -21.73 8.54 -17.40
C SER A 225 -20.42 7.93 -17.88
N ASP A 226 -19.46 8.76 -18.29
CA ASP A 226 -18.15 8.32 -18.80
C ASP A 226 -17.13 9.45 -18.67
N PHE A 227 -15.84 9.11 -18.77
CA PHE A 227 -14.79 10.10 -18.85
C PHE A 227 -14.61 10.65 -20.28
N ILE A 228 -14.29 11.94 -20.36
CA ILE A 228 -13.75 12.60 -21.55
C ILE A 228 -12.23 12.61 -21.37
N LEU A 229 -11.55 11.73 -22.10
CA LEU A 229 -10.11 11.53 -22.00
C LEU A 229 -9.49 11.91 -23.35
N GLU A 230 -9.32 13.21 -23.54
CA GLU A 230 -8.73 13.78 -24.74
C GLU A 230 -7.56 14.69 -24.33
N PRO A 231 -6.44 14.66 -25.08
CA PRO A 231 -5.38 15.64 -24.89
C PRO A 231 -5.93 17.07 -25.05
N GLN A 232 -5.31 18.02 -24.34
CA GLN A 232 -5.74 19.42 -24.40
C GLN A 232 -5.47 20.00 -25.78
N VAL A 233 -6.47 20.70 -26.35
CA VAL A 233 -6.42 21.26 -27.72
C VAL A 233 -5.21 22.16 -27.97
N LEU A 234 -4.82 22.97 -26.98
CA LEU A 234 -3.68 23.90 -27.11
C LEU A 234 -2.35 23.32 -26.61
N ASN A 235 -2.37 22.12 -25.99
CA ASN A 235 -1.17 21.43 -25.52
C ASN A 235 -1.41 19.92 -25.45
N GLU A 236 -1.26 19.26 -26.59
CA GLU A 236 -1.54 17.83 -26.77
C GLU A 236 -0.68 16.89 -25.89
N GLU A 237 0.39 17.42 -25.27
CA GLU A 237 1.20 16.66 -24.33
C GLU A 237 0.51 16.45 -22.97
N TYR A 238 -0.57 17.20 -22.67
CA TYR A 238 -1.25 17.18 -21.39
C TYR A 238 -2.71 16.72 -21.54
N ILE A 239 -3.17 16.02 -20.50
CA ILE A 239 -4.53 15.53 -20.35
C ILE A 239 -5.05 15.85 -18.95
N LYS A 240 -6.33 16.18 -18.85
CA LYS A 240 -7.03 16.42 -17.58
C LYS A 240 -8.24 15.50 -17.46
N LEU A 241 -8.57 15.08 -16.25
CA LEU A 241 -9.75 14.25 -16.00
C LEU A 241 -11.01 15.09 -16.22
N GLN A 242 -11.74 14.84 -17.30
CA GLN A 242 -13.05 15.39 -17.57
C GLN A 242 -14.08 14.27 -17.66
N TRP A 243 -15.35 14.59 -17.46
CA TRP A 243 -16.41 13.59 -17.44
C TRP A 243 -17.73 14.12 -18.00
N LYS A 244 -18.61 13.19 -18.40
CA LYS A 244 -19.96 13.43 -18.89
C LYS A 244 -20.99 13.06 -17.84
N SER A 245 -22.06 13.86 -17.72
CA SER A 245 -23.23 13.52 -16.92
C SER A 245 -24.18 12.59 -17.69
N THR A 246 -24.98 11.84 -16.92
CA THR A 246 -26.10 11.04 -17.45
C THR A 246 -27.30 11.89 -17.89
N ASP A 247 -27.36 13.17 -17.50
CA ASP A 247 -28.47 14.09 -17.75
C ASP A 247 -28.59 14.54 -19.23
N GLY A 248 -27.70 14.04 -20.12
CA GLY A 248 -27.69 14.41 -21.53
C GLY A 248 -27.18 15.82 -21.83
N ILE A 249 -26.61 16.47 -20.84
CA ILE A 249 -26.00 17.81 -20.98
C ILE A 249 -24.66 17.65 -21.70
N GLU A 250 -24.50 18.28 -22.86
CA GLU A 250 -23.25 18.30 -23.63
C GLU A 250 -22.18 19.26 -23.02
N TYR A 251 -22.04 19.25 -21.69
CA TYR A 251 -21.07 20.06 -20.99
C TYR A 251 -19.98 19.15 -20.37
N PRO A 252 -18.70 19.36 -20.70
CA PRO A 252 -17.61 18.61 -20.08
C PRO A 252 -17.37 19.11 -18.66
N PHE A 253 -17.71 18.29 -17.68
CA PHE A 253 -17.42 18.57 -16.27
C PHE A 253 -15.95 18.33 -15.97
N GLY A 254 -15.34 19.21 -15.18
CA GLY A 254 -13.96 19.03 -14.72
C GLY A 254 -13.86 18.21 -13.43
N PRO A 255 -12.64 17.86 -13.01
CA PRO A 255 -12.44 17.11 -11.76
C PRO A 255 -12.80 17.95 -10.52
N GLU A 256 -12.90 19.27 -10.63
CA GLU A 256 -13.33 20.19 -9.56
C GLU A 256 -14.76 19.94 -9.13
N GLN A 257 -15.61 19.41 -10.01
CA GLN A 257 -17.01 19.15 -9.78
C GLN A 257 -17.27 17.77 -9.14
N PHE A 258 -16.26 16.94 -8.98
CA PHE A 258 -16.36 15.77 -8.11
C PHE A 258 -16.22 16.15 -6.64
N SER A 259 -17.04 15.55 -5.79
CA SER A 259 -16.80 15.58 -4.35
C SER A 259 -15.49 14.88 -3.99
N ASP A 260 -14.94 15.14 -2.80
CA ASP A 260 -13.73 14.51 -2.31
C ASP A 260 -13.86 12.98 -2.23
N GLY A 261 -15.00 12.48 -1.76
CA GLY A 261 -15.29 11.05 -1.76
C GLY A 261 -15.39 10.47 -3.17
N SER A 262 -15.99 11.20 -4.13
CA SER A 262 -16.11 10.74 -5.52
C SER A 262 -14.75 10.60 -6.19
N ILE A 263 -13.89 11.62 -6.11
CA ILE A 263 -12.56 11.54 -6.75
C ILE A 263 -11.68 10.46 -6.12
N ARG A 264 -11.79 10.26 -4.80
CA ARG A 264 -11.10 9.19 -4.07
C ARG A 264 -11.60 7.81 -4.51
N PHE A 265 -12.93 7.63 -4.63
CA PHE A 265 -13.48 6.39 -5.12
C PHE A 265 -13.05 6.07 -6.55
N ILE A 266 -12.97 7.07 -7.44
CA ILE A 266 -12.45 6.94 -8.81
C ILE A 266 -11.00 6.41 -8.79
N ALA A 267 -10.14 6.97 -7.92
CA ALA A 267 -8.76 6.50 -7.77
C ALA A 267 -8.68 5.05 -7.26
N LEU A 268 -9.49 4.69 -6.26
CA LEU A 268 -9.57 3.34 -5.71
C LEU A 268 -10.09 2.32 -6.74
N ALA A 269 -11.16 2.67 -7.48
CA ALA A 269 -11.68 1.82 -8.55
C ALA A 269 -10.62 1.61 -9.64
N THR A 270 -9.90 2.67 -10.02
CA THR A 270 -8.80 2.57 -11.00
C THR A 270 -7.67 1.68 -10.48
N LEU A 271 -7.29 1.81 -9.19
CA LEU A 271 -6.25 1.00 -8.58
C LEU A 271 -6.61 -0.49 -8.53
N PHE A 272 -7.81 -0.83 -8.04
CA PHE A 272 -8.15 -2.22 -7.76
C PHE A 272 -8.73 -2.99 -8.95
N LEU A 273 -9.28 -2.29 -9.95
CA LEU A 273 -9.90 -2.91 -11.14
C LEU A 273 -9.04 -2.84 -12.41
N GLN A 274 -7.80 -2.37 -12.32
CA GLN A 274 -6.86 -2.37 -13.44
C GLN A 274 -6.48 -3.81 -13.87
N PRO A 275 -5.89 -4.00 -15.07
CA PRO A 275 -5.42 -5.31 -15.52
C PRO A 275 -4.48 -5.98 -14.50
N PRO A 276 -4.59 -7.30 -14.28
CA PRO A 276 -3.78 -8.04 -13.30
C PRO A 276 -2.27 -7.88 -13.47
N GLU A 277 -1.79 -7.73 -14.70
CA GLU A 277 -0.37 -7.54 -15.00
C GLU A 277 0.15 -6.14 -14.63
N LEU A 278 -0.74 -5.17 -14.42
CA LEU A 278 -0.42 -3.82 -13.98
C LEU A 278 -0.53 -3.64 -12.46
N LEU A 279 -1.15 -4.61 -11.78
CA LEU A 279 -1.24 -4.57 -10.32
C LEU A 279 0.15 -4.65 -9.68
N PRO A 280 0.44 -3.84 -8.66
CA PRO A 280 1.63 -4.02 -7.83
C PRO A 280 1.69 -5.43 -7.21
N SER A 281 2.87 -5.92 -6.90
CA SER A 281 3.03 -7.19 -6.16
C SER A 281 2.42 -7.11 -4.77
N VAL A 282 2.59 -5.96 -4.12
CA VAL A 282 1.99 -5.63 -2.82
C VAL A 282 1.39 -4.24 -2.91
N ILE A 283 0.11 -4.12 -2.63
CA ILE A 283 -0.63 -2.86 -2.52
C ILE A 283 -0.76 -2.53 -1.04
N ILE A 284 -0.25 -1.37 -0.63
CA ILE A 284 -0.44 -0.85 0.72
C ILE A 284 -1.27 0.42 0.63
N ILE A 285 -2.32 0.51 1.42
CA ILE A 285 -3.20 1.68 1.41
C ILE A 285 -3.62 2.05 2.84
N ASP A 286 -3.58 3.35 3.13
CA ASP A 286 -3.94 3.91 4.44
C ASP A 286 -5.30 4.59 4.32
N GLU A 287 -6.23 4.24 5.21
CA GLU A 287 -7.58 4.80 5.33
C GLU A 287 -8.30 5.01 3.98
N PRO A 288 -8.44 3.96 3.14
CA PRO A 288 -9.05 4.12 1.82
C PRO A 288 -10.53 4.51 1.86
N GLU A 289 -11.20 4.25 2.96
CA GLU A 289 -12.62 4.54 3.19
C GLU A 289 -12.92 6.00 3.52
N LEU A 290 -11.92 6.81 3.82
CA LEU A 290 -12.09 8.19 4.30
C LEU A 290 -12.94 9.02 3.34
N GLY A 291 -14.08 9.55 3.83
CA GLY A 291 -15.01 10.37 3.05
C GLY A 291 -15.86 9.60 2.03
N LEU A 292 -15.83 8.27 2.04
CA LEU A 292 -16.71 7.45 1.20
C LEU A 292 -18.08 7.25 1.84
N HIS A 293 -19.11 7.22 0.99
CA HIS A 293 -20.44 6.78 1.39
C HIS A 293 -20.44 5.29 1.76
N PRO A 294 -21.28 4.80 2.71
CA PRO A 294 -21.34 3.40 3.11
C PRO A 294 -21.40 2.40 1.96
N LEU A 295 -22.22 2.65 0.94
CA LEU A 295 -22.30 1.80 -0.25
C LEU A 295 -20.94 1.70 -0.99
N ALA A 296 -20.20 2.80 -1.07
CA ALA A 296 -18.90 2.82 -1.71
C ALA A 296 -17.86 2.00 -0.93
N ILE A 297 -17.99 1.91 0.41
CA ILE A 297 -17.12 1.09 1.27
C ILE A 297 -17.36 -0.41 0.99
N ASP A 298 -18.62 -0.85 0.84
CA ASP A 298 -18.93 -2.24 0.52
C ASP A 298 -18.37 -2.66 -0.85
N ILE A 299 -18.47 -1.74 -1.82
CA ILE A 299 -17.91 -1.95 -3.16
C ILE A 299 -16.37 -1.98 -3.09
N LEU A 300 -15.76 -1.09 -2.31
CA LEU A 300 -14.32 -1.08 -2.07
C LEU A 300 -13.85 -2.43 -1.52
N ALA A 301 -14.54 -2.98 -0.52
CA ALA A 301 -14.21 -4.30 0.03
C ALA A 301 -14.24 -5.40 -1.05
N SER A 302 -15.26 -5.39 -1.92
CA SER A 302 -15.35 -6.34 -3.03
C SER A 302 -14.22 -6.18 -4.05
N MET A 303 -13.81 -4.94 -4.35
CA MET A 303 -12.68 -4.65 -5.24
C MET A 303 -11.34 -5.10 -4.63
N ILE A 304 -11.13 -4.90 -3.33
CA ILE A 304 -9.97 -5.40 -2.59
C ILE A 304 -9.89 -6.94 -2.69
N LYS A 305 -10.99 -7.65 -2.44
CA LYS A 305 -11.06 -9.11 -2.58
C LYS A 305 -10.72 -9.57 -4.00
N THR A 306 -11.23 -8.88 -5.01
CA THR A 306 -10.91 -9.18 -6.43
C THR A 306 -9.42 -8.98 -6.73
N ALA A 307 -8.85 -7.85 -6.34
CA ALA A 307 -7.44 -7.55 -6.56
C ALA A 307 -6.51 -8.52 -5.81
N SER A 308 -6.93 -9.00 -4.62
CA SER A 308 -6.14 -9.92 -3.80
C SER A 308 -5.88 -11.30 -4.44
N LEU A 309 -6.63 -11.65 -5.48
CA LEU A 309 -6.35 -12.84 -6.30
C LEU A 309 -5.03 -12.74 -7.08
N HIS A 310 -4.57 -11.51 -7.34
CA HIS A 310 -3.40 -11.23 -8.19
C HIS A 310 -2.31 -10.42 -7.49
N SER A 311 -2.61 -9.79 -6.35
CA SER A 311 -1.73 -8.90 -5.59
C SER A 311 -1.94 -9.15 -4.09
N GLN A 312 -0.92 -8.97 -3.27
CA GLN A 312 -1.15 -8.88 -1.83
C GLN A 312 -1.66 -7.48 -1.48
N VAL A 313 -2.64 -7.40 -0.59
CA VAL A 313 -3.23 -6.12 -0.17
C VAL A 313 -3.08 -5.95 1.33
N ILE A 314 -2.52 -4.82 1.74
CA ILE A 314 -2.39 -4.39 3.13
C ILE A 314 -3.18 -3.09 3.27
N VAL A 315 -4.21 -3.10 4.10
CA VAL A 315 -5.07 -1.95 4.36
C VAL A 315 -4.93 -1.55 5.81
N ALA A 316 -4.60 -0.31 6.08
CA ALA A 316 -4.74 0.27 7.42
C ALA A 316 -6.06 1.05 7.47
N THR A 317 -6.93 0.76 8.44
CA THR A 317 -8.28 1.32 8.49
C THR A 317 -8.77 1.54 9.92
N GLN A 318 -9.76 2.42 10.06
CA GLN A 318 -10.57 2.60 11.28
C GLN A 318 -12.07 2.41 10.99
N SER A 319 -12.44 1.95 9.80
CA SER A 319 -13.84 1.79 9.41
C SER A 319 -14.40 0.46 9.88
N ALA A 320 -15.31 0.50 10.84
CA ALA A 320 -16.11 -0.64 11.29
C ALA A 320 -16.75 -1.38 10.10
N ARG A 321 -17.38 -0.62 9.18
CA ARG A 321 -18.04 -1.20 7.99
C ARG A 321 -17.07 -1.92 7.04
N LEU A 322 -15.86 -1.37 6.86
CA LEU A 322 -14.86 -2.03 6.01
C LEU A 322 -14.38 -3.33 6.66
N ILE A 323 -14.17 -3.32 7.98
CA ILE A 323 -13.70 -4.47 8.75
C ILE A 323 -14.68 -5.63 8.64
N ASP A 324 -15.98 -5.42 8.80
CA ASP A 324 -17.02 -6.45 8.73
C ASP A 324 -17.15 -7.12 7.36
N SER A 325 -16.50 -6.56 6.36
CA SER A 325 -16.45 -7.17 5.03
C SER A 325 -15.39 -8.26 4.88
N PHE A 326 -14.55 -8.49 5.89
CA PHE A 326 -13.42 -9.42 5.83
C PHE A 326 -13.49 -10.49 6.91
N GLU A 327 -12.75 -11.58 6.73
CA GLU A 327 -12.65 -12.69 7.70
C GLU A 327 -11.70 -12.31 8.85
N ALA A 328 -11.96 -12.83 10.05
CA ALA A 328 -11.15 -12.53 11.23
C ALA A 328 -9.67 -12.88 11.05
N SER A 329 -9.36 -13.96 10.35
CA SER A 329 -8.00 -14.40 10.01
C SER A 329 -7.18 -13.36 9.20
N THR A 330 -7.86 -12.44 8.52
CA THR A 330 -7.21 -11.36 7.77
C THR A 330 -6.93 -10.11 8.60
N ILE A 331 -7.47 -10.04 9.82
CA ILE A 331 -7.40 -8.87 10.68
C ILE A 331 -6.14 -8.90 11.55
N ILE A 332 -5.47 -7.76 11.60
CA ILE A 332 -4.32 -7.49 12.47
C ILE A 332 -4.68 -6.31 13.36
N VAL A 333 -4.72 -6.53 14.67
CA VAL A 333 -4.98 -5.46 15.66
C VAL A 333 -3.69 -4.77 16.01
N ALA A 334 -3.66 -3.45 15.85
CA ALA A 334 -2.57 -2.58 16.25
C ALA A 334 -2.94 -1.84 17.54
N GLU A 335 -2.06 -1.87 18.53
CA GLU A 335 -2.19 -1.17 19.81
C GLU A 335 -0.91 -0.44 20.17
N TYR A 336 -1.03 0.62 20.96
CA TYR A 336 0.12 1.25 21.61
C TYR A 336 0.19 0.84 23.07
N ASP A 337 1.18 0.02 23.41
CA ASP A 337 1.46 -0.36 24.80
C ASP A 337 2.08 0.81 25.54
N LYS A 338 1.32 1.41 26.47
CA LYS A 338 1.76 2.55 27.27
C LYS A 338 2.87 2.21 28.26
N LYS A 339 2.99 0.94 28.68
CA LYS A 339 4.04 0.49 29.64
C LYS A 339 5.35 0.28 28.90
N GLU A 340 5.32 -0.46 27.80
CA GLU A 340 6.48 -0.73 26.96
C GLU A 340 6.79 0.44 26.01
N LYS A 341 5.86 1.41 25.86
CA LYS A 341 5.94 2.59 25.00
C LYS A 341 6.15 2.27 23.52
N CYS A 342 5.60 1.19 23.04
CA CYS A 342 5.76 0.73 21.66
C CYS A 342 4.44 0.30 21.04
N SER A 343 4.41 0.25 19.72
CA SER A 343 3.30 -0.33 18.97
C SER A 343 3.43 -1.85 18.95
N THR A 344 2.32 -2.53 19.20
CA THR A 344 2.17 -3.98 19.10
C THR A 344 1.17 -4.33 18.00
N PHE A 345 1.36 -5.50 17.40
CA PHE A 345 0.50 -6.00 16.32
C PHE A 345 0.21 -7.47 16.55
N LYS A 346 -1.06 -7.86 16.54
CA LYS A 346 -1.49 -9.23 16.78
C LYS A 346 -2.54 -9.62 15.75
N HIS A 347 -2.38 -10.80 15.13
CA HIS A 347 -3.46 -11.42 14.37
C HIS A 347 -4.62 -11.80 15.29
N LEU A 348 -5.84 -11.67 14.79
CA LEU A 348 -6.99 -12.26 15.45
C LEU A 348 -6.90 -13.80 15.31
N ASP A 349 -7.24 -14.48 16.40
CA ASP A 349 -7.36 -15.93 16.42
C ASP A 349 -8.83 -16.29 16.18
N GLU A 350 -9.11 -16.93 15.06
CA GLU A 350 -10.49 -17.34 14.72
C GLU A 350 -11.05 -18.36 15.69
N ASP A 351 -10.22 -19.27 16.23
CA ASP A 351 -10.66 -20.29 17.17
C ASP A 351 -11.07 -19.67 18.51
N GLU A 352 -10.32 -18.66 18.99
CA GLU A 352 -10.67 -17.91 20.22
C GLU A 352 -11.95 -17.08 20.01
N LEU A 353 -12.22 -16.60 18.80
CA LEU A 353 -13.36 -15.72 18.51
C LEU A 353 -14.59 -16.46 18.00
N LYS A 354 -14.52 -17.76 17.70
CA LYS A 354 -15.59 -18.52 17.06
C LYS A 354 -16.95 -18.39 17.75
N VAL A 355 -16.99 -18.49 19.08
CA VAL A 355 -18.23 -18.36 19.86
C VAL A 355 -18.77 -16.94 19.81
N TRP A 356 -17.88 -15.93 19.82
CA TRP A 356 -18.29 -14.53 19.75
C TRP A 356 -18.82 -14.13 18.37
N LEU A 357 -18.25 -14.68 17.31
CA LEU A 357 -18.64 -14.41 15.92
C LEU A 357 -19.98 -15.04 15.51
N GLU A 358 -20.56 -15.91 16.35
CA GLU A 358 -21.93 -16.41 16.16
C GLU A 358 -22.98 -15.31 16.43
N ASP A 359 -22.71 -14.40 17.39
CA ASP A 359 -23.65 -13.38 17.85
C ASP A 359 -23.25 -11.93 17.50
N TYR A 360 -21.97 -11.69 17.24
CA TYR A 360 -21.42 -10.33 17.04
C TYR A 360 -20.58 -10.23 15.77
N SER A 361 -20.62 -9.08 15.11
CA SER A 361 -19.68 -8.75 14.04
C SER A 361 -18.29 -8.43 14.59
N ILE A 362 -17.26 -8.44 13.71
CA ILE A 362 -15.89 -8.11 14.11
C ILE A 362 -15.82 -6.67 14.63
N SER A 363 -16.53 -5.75 13.99
CA SER A 363 -16.57 -4.35 14.41
C SER A 363 -17.21 -4.15 15.77
N GLU A 364 -18.30 -4.87 16.08
CA GLU A 364 -18.94 -4.82 17.42
C GLU A 364 -18.00 -5.35 18.52
N LEU A 365 -17.25 -6.42 18.24
CA LEU A 365 -16.25 -6.96 19.17
C LEU A 365 -15.10 -5.97 19.38
N TRP A 366 -14.71 -5.26 18.34
CA TRP A 366 -13.69 -4.22 18.42
C TRP A 366 -14.16 -3.00 19.22
N GLU A 367 -15.36 -2.49 18.96
CA GLU A 367 -15.98 -1.38 19.73
C GLU A 367 -16.16 -1.73 21.19
N LYS A 368 -16.47 -2.99 21.52
CA LYS A 368 -16.54 -3.49 22.90
C LYS A 368 -15.20 -3.79 23.55
N ASN A 369 -14.11 -3.54 22.84
CA ASN A 369 -12.72 -3.83 23.26
C ASN A 369 -12.43 -5.30 23.58
N VAL A 370 -13.18 -6.21 22.99
CA VAL A 370 -12.92 -7.67 23.12
C VAL A 370 -11.66 -8.06 22.35
N LEU A 371 -11.43 -7.40 21.19
CA LEU A 371 -10.28 -7.68 20.32
C LEU A 371 -9.02 -6.92 20.73
N GLY A 372 -9.13 -5.92 21.62
CA GLY A 372 -8.10 -4.93 21.85
C GLY A 372 -8.12 -3.83 20.77
N GLY A 373 -7.21 -2.85 20.89
CA GLY A 373 -7.09 -1.78 19.91
C GLY A 373 -8.35 -0.91 19.74
N GLN A 374 -9.10 -0.69 20.80
CA GLN A 374 -10.32 0.12 20.78
C GLN A 374 -10.02 1.53 20.29
N PRO A 375 -10.90 2.12 19.44
CA PRO A 375 -10.75 3.49 18.94
C PRO A 375 -10.74 4.55 20.02
#